data_6ff27ca68c9834e04e8a321dbc62fb46
#
_entry.id   6ff27ca68c9834e04e8a321dbc62fb46
#
_cell.length_a   1.000
_cell.length_b   1.000
_cell.length_c   1.000
_cell.angle_alpha   90.00
_cell.angle_beta   90.00
_cell.angle_gamma   90.00
#
_symmetry.space_group_name_H-M   'P 1'
#
loop_
_entity.id
_entity.type
_entity.pdbx_description
1 polymer ?
#
loop_
_entity_poly.entity_id
_entity_poly.type
_entity_poly.pdbx_seq_one_letter_code
_entity_poly.pdbx_strand_id
1 'polypeptide(L)'
;MKNILNLLFFCIPFVILSQQILPESERARVVDEILEDRFNNLLPNLMDKTGIDMWILISREYNEDPVLKTMLPATWLNARRRTIFVFYRDKKKNTIEKLAVARYNVGKSIVSAWDKEKEPNQWKRLIELIEERNPNTIGLNFSKDHNIADGLDKTDYDEFMANLPKKHKSKVMSAEQLAVGWIETRTEREMLIYNQLVTITHDIIAEAFSEKVITPGVTTTTEVEWWMRQKVTDLGLETWFHPTIDVQRTNDELVSHLYSFSGRPDNLTIIPGDLLHCDFGITYLRLNTD
;
A
#
# COMPACT_ATOMS: atom_id res chain seq x y z
N MET A 1 58.33 -32.05 33.81
CA MET A 1 56.90 -31.86 33.95
C MET A 1 56.52 -30.77 32.94
N LYS A 2 55.87 -31.14 31.82
CA LYS A 2 55.48 -30.25 30.75
C LYS A 2 54.02 -29.86 30.97
N ASN A 3 53.78 -28.59 31.24
CA ASN A 3 52.42 -28.03 31.31
C ASN A 3 51.88 -27.82 29.89
N ILE A 4 50.89 -28.62 29.50
CA ILE A 4 50.12 -28.42 28.28
C ILE A 4 48.98 -27.47 28.64
N LEU A 5 49.07 -26.23 28.15
CA LEU A 5 48.03 -25.23 28.24
C LEU A 5 46.99 -25.51 27.14
N ASN A 6 45.86 -26.12 27.51
CA ASN A 6 44.74 -26.30 26.59
C ASN A 6 44.03 -24.94 26.35
N LEU A 7 44.24 -24.35 25.17
CA LEU A 7 43.52 -23.20 24.70
C LEU A 7 42.14 -23.68 24.17
N LEU A 8 41.11 -23.56 24.98
CA LEU A 8 39.72 -23.78 24.55
C LEU A 8 39.32 -22.57 23.64
N PHE A 9 39.28 -22.79 22.35
CA PHE A 9 38.67 -21.86 21.39
C PHE A 9 37.14 -21.92 21.57
N PHE A 10 36.59 -20.95 22.26
CA PHE A 10 35.14 -20.72 22.29
C PHE A 10 34.73 -20.14 20.92
N CYS A 11 34.27 -20.99 20.01
CA CYS A 11 33.52 -20.55 18.84
C CYS A 11 32.17 -20.01 19.32
N ILE A 12 32.10 -18.70 19.55
CA ILE A 12 30.81 -18.00 19.68
C ILE A 12 30.20 -18.01 18.26
N PRO A 13 29.06 -18.72 18.05
CA PRO A 13 28.38 -18.59 16.79
C PRO A 13 27.94 -17.12 16.69
N PHE A 14 28.51 -16.36 15.75
CA PHE A 14 27.94 -15.11 15.28
C PHE A 14 26.59 -15.50 14.66
N VAL A 15 25.53 -15.41 15.45
CA VAL A 15 24.17 -15.36 14.90
C VAL A 15 24.12 -14.04 14.15
N ILE A 16 24.37 -14.10 12.85
CA ILE A 16 24.00 -13.01 11.94
C ILE A 16 22.49 -12.93 12.11
N LEU A 17 22.03 -11.90 12.83
CA LEU A 17 20.62 -11.50 12.84
C LEU A 17 20.34 -10.97 11.43
N SER A 18 20.17 -11.89 10.48
CA SER A 18 19.47 -11.61 9.26
C SER A 18 18.14 -10.98 9.68
N GLN A 19 17.82 -9.82 9.17
CA GLN A 19 16.55 -9.15 9.45
C GLN A 19 15.44 -10.12 9.07
N GLN A 20 14.79 -10.67 10.10
CA GLN A 20 13.87 -11.77 9.91
C GLN A 20 12.56 -11.21 9.35
N ILE A 21 12.29 -11.50 8.08
CA ILE A 21 11.00 -11.23 7.47
C ILE A 21 9.95 -12.06 8.19
N LEU A 22 8.91 -11.39 8.68
CA LEU A 22 7.88 -12.04 9.49
C LEU A 22 7.15 -13.13 8.71
N PRO A 23 6.74 -14.21 9.35
CA PRO A 23 5.80 -15.18 8.78
C PRO A 23 4.46 -14.53 8.43
N GLU A 24 3.72 -15.10 7.49
CA GLU A 24 2.44 -14.51 7.00
C GLU A 24 1.44 -14.20 8.12
N SER A 25 1.29 -15.08 9.11
CA SER A 25 0.37 -14.85 10.23
C SER A 25 0.75 -13.62 11.07
N GLU A 26 2.06 -13.39 11.26
CA GLU A 26 2.55 -12.21 11.98
C GLU A 26 2.44 -10.95 11.12
N ARG A 27 2.70 -11.06 9.80
CA ARG A 27 2.44 -9.94 8.87
C ARG A 27 0.98 -9.52 8.91
N ALA A 28 0.05 -10.49 8.85
CA ALA A 28 -1.38 -10.23 8.94
C ALA A 28 -1.75 -9.49 10.23
N ARG A 29 -1.18 -9.91 11.37
CA ARG A 29 -1.38 -9.23 12.65
C ARG A 29 -0.88 -7.79 12.63
N VAL A 30 0.35 -7.57 12.13
CA VAL A 30 0.95 -6.22 12.07
C VAL A 30 0.16 -5.30 11.13
N VAL A 31 -0.25 -5.80 9.95
CA VAL A 31 -1.08 -5.05 9.00
C VAL A 31 -2.40 -4.63 9.63
N ASP A 32 -3.09 -5.53 10.33
CA ASP A 32 -4.36 -5.20 11.00
C ASP A 32 -4.18 -4.19 12.13
N GLU A 33 -3.07 -4.27 12.88
CA GLU A 33 -2.74 -3.30 13.94
C GLU A 33 -2.40 -1.90 13.37
N ILE A 34 -1.67 -1.84 12.25
CA ILE A 34 -1.43 -0.58 11.53
C ILE A 34 -2.75 0.02 11.05
N LEU A 35 -3.61 -0.80 10.48
CA LEU A 35 -4.90 -0.36 9.97
C LEU A 35 -5.78 0.20 11.09
N GLU A 36 -5.78 -0.45 12.26
CA GLU A 36 -6.50 0.04 13.44
C GLU A 36 -5.95 1.39 13.94
N ASP A 37 -4.61 1.55 13.97
CA ASP A 37 -3.95 2.81 14.30
C ASP A 37 -4.36 3.93 13.33
N ARG A 38 -4.33 3.65 12.03
CA ARG A 38 -4.75 4.61 11.00
C ARG A 38 -6.21 5.04 11.15
N PHE A 39 -7.12 4.10 11.43
CA PHE A 39 -8.54 4.41 11.65
C PHE A 39 -8.80 5.22 12.91
N ASN A 40 -8.00 5.05 13.94
CA ASN A 40 -8.22 5.72 15.21
C ASN A 40 -7.51 7.08 15.30
N ASN A 41 -6.31 7.20 14.72
CA ASN A 41 -5.44 8.35 14.89
C ASN A 41 -5.30 9.21 13.62
N LEU A 42 -5.27 8.61 12.44
CA LEU A 42 -5.08 9.36 11.19
C LEU A 42 -6.41 9.83 10.57
N LEU A 43 -7.36 8.90 10.41
CA LEU A 43 -8.62 9.18 9.68
C LEU A 43 -9.42 10.36 10.27
N PRO A 44 -9.61 10.49 11.60
CA PRO A 44 -10.32 11.63 12.17
C PRO A 44 -9.68 12.97 11.80
N ASN A 45 -8.35 13.04 11.87
CA ASN A 45 -7.60 14.26 11.56
C ASN A 45 -7.71 14.64 10.08
N LEU A 46 -7.68 13.65 9.17
CA LEU A 46 -7.85 13.89 7.75
C LEU A 46 -9.27 14.35 7.41
N MET A 47 -10.30 13.75 8.02
CA MET A 47 -11.69 14.19 7.83
C MET A 47 -11.91 15.61 8.36
N ASP A 48 -11.32 15.96 9.49
CA ASP A 48 -11.40 17.32 10.03
C ASP A 48 -10.66 18.33 9.13
N LYS A 49 -9.47 17.98 8.63
CA LYS A 49 -8.67 18.81 7.72
C LYS A 49 -9.37 19.07 6.38
N THR A 50 -10.05 18.07 5.85
CA THR A 50 -10.74 18.17 4.54
C THR A 50 -12.18 18.67 4.64
N GLY A 51 -12.74 18.76 5.85
CA GLY A 51 -14.12 19.20 6.08
C GLY A 51 -15.19 18.20 5.63
N ILE A 52 -14.81 16.92 5.41
CA ILE A 52 -15.74 15.85 5.03
C ILE A 52 -16.34 15.25 6.29
N ASP A 53 -17.66 15.41 6.47
CA ASP A 53 -18.38 14.85 7.61
C ASP A 53 -18.66 13.36 7.44
N MET A 54 -18.95 12.91 6.20
CA MET A 54 -19.20 11.51 5.88
C MET A 54 -18.40 11.11 4.63
N TRP A 55 -17.55 10.10 4.76
CA TRP A 55 -16.79 9.52 3.64
C TRP A 55 -17.39 8.16 3.29
N ILE A 56 -17.82 8.00 2.04
CA ILE A 56 -18.43 6.76 1.53
C ILE A 56 -17.52 6.19 0.45
N LEU A 57 -17.04 4.97 0.66
CA LEU A 57 -16.28 4.21 -0.34
C LEU A 57 -17.13 3.03 -0.78
N ILE A 58 -17.25 2.84 -2.08
CA ILE A 58 -18.07 1.80 -2.68
C ILE A 58 -17.18 0.96 -3.59
N SER A 59 -17.16 -0.34 -3.39
CA SER A 59 -16.36 -1.26 -4.21
C SER A 59 -17.13 -2.52 -4.53
N ARG A 60 -16.83 -3.08 -5.71
CA ARG A 60 -17.26 -4.42 -6.10
C ARG A 60 -16.08 -5.39 -6.02
N GLU A 61 -16.38 -6.64 -5.73
CA GLU A 61 -15.41 -7.73 -5.75
C GLU A 61 -14.73 -7.81 -7.12
N TYR A 62 -13.38 -7.79 -7.14
CA TYR A 62 -12.51 -7.76 -8.31
C TYR A 62 -12.51 -6.43 -9.11
N ASN A 63 -13.19 -5.41 -8.62
CA ASN A 63 -13.11 -4.04 -9.14
C ASN A 63 -13.10 -3.08 -7.94
N GLU A 64 -12.09 -3.24 -7.10
CA GLU A 64 -11.98 -2.47 -5.88
C GLU A 64 -11.47 -1.06 -6.14
N ASP A 65 -12.09 -0.10 -5.46
CA ASP A 65 -11.51 1.22 -5.22
C ASP A 65 -10.12 1.05 -4.59
N PRO A 66 -9.06 1.64 -5.16
CA PRO A 66 -7.68 1.47 -4.67
C PRO A 66 -7.53 1.86 -3.20
N VAL A 67 -8.23 2.91 -2.75
CA VAL A 67 -8.19 3.37 -1.37
C VAL A 67 -8.91 2.40 -0.44
N LEU A 68 -10.12 1.96 -0.80
CA LEU A 68 -10.85 0.95 -0.02
C LEU A 68 -10.03 -0.33 0.12
N LYS A 69 -9.33 -0.74 -0.93
CA LYS A 69 -8.48 -1.93 -0.89
C LYS A 69 -7.42 -1.87 0.21
N THR A 70 -6.84 -0.70 0.47
CA THR A 70 -5.89 -0.50 1.57
C THR A 70 -6.53 -0.59 2.96
N MET A 71 -7.84 -0.46 3.05
CA MET A 71 -8.63 -0.50 4.29
C MET A 71 -9.16 -1.90 4.64
N LEU A 72 -8.93 -2.89 3.77
CA LEU A 72 -9.36 -4.27 4.02
C LEU A 72 -8.45 -4.92 5.08
N PRO A 73 -8.99 -5.77 5.96
CA PRO A 73 -8.15 -6.54 6.88
C PRO A 73 -7.24 -7.50 6.12
N ALA A 74 -6.16 -7.92 6.74
CA ALA A 74 -5.17 -8.80 6.10
C ALA A 74 -5.77 -10.11 5.56
N THR A 75 -6.85 -10.60 6.17
CA THR A 75 -7.55 -11.82 5.73
C THR A 75 -8.47 -11.62 4.52
N TRP A 76 -8.66 -10.37 4.05
CA TRP A 76 -9.45 -10.06 2.88
C TRP A 76 -8.54 -9.60 1.74
N LEU A 77 -8.27 -10.50 0.81
CA LEU A 77 -7.47 -10.17 -0.38
C LEU A 77 -8.24 -9.29 -1.37
N ASN A 78 -9.56 -9.39 -1.35
CA ASN A 78 -10.49 -8.59 -2.17
C ASN A 78 -11.70 -8.19 -1.33
N ALA A 79 -12.43 -7.17 -1.78
CA ALA A 79 -13.76 -6.86 -1.27
C ALA A 79 -14.71 -8.05 -1.52
N ARG A 80 -15.81 -8.12 -0.78
CA ARG A 80 -16.80 -9.20 -0.93
C ARG A 80 -18.08 -8.66 -1.53
N ARG A 81 -18.43 -9.11 -2.74
CA ARG A 81 -19.60 -8.63 -3.47
C ARG A 81 -19.52 -7.12 -3.67
N ARG A 82 -20.60 -6.38 -3.31
CA ARG A 82 -20.53 -4.95 -3.11
C ARG A 82 -20.28 -4.68 -1.64
N THR A 83 -19.17 -4.06 -1.32
CA THR A 83 -18.79 -3.61 0.03
C THR A 83 -18.81 -2.09 0.04
N ILE A 84 -19.55 -1.49 0.97
CA ILE A 84 -19.65 -0.04 1.12
C ILE A 84 -19.16 0.33 2.52
N PHE A 85 -18.11 1.17 2.61
CA PHE A 85 -17.70 1.74 3.88
C PHE A 85 -18.34 3.10 4.07
N VAL A 86 -18.73 3.39 5.30
CA VAL A 86 -19.26 4.67 5.73
C VAL A 86 -18.50 5.12 6.97
N PHE A 87 -17.67 6.12 6.82
CA PHE A 87 -16.99 6.79 7.92
C PHE A 87 -17.73 8.08 8.22
N TYR A 88 -18.23 8.22 9.45
CA TYR A 88 -18.94 9.44 9.88
C TYR A 88 -18.23 10.10 11.04
N ARG A 89 -17.85 11.36 10.86
CA ARG A 89 -17.18 12.19 11.86
C ARG A 89 -18.20 12.94 12.71
N ASP A 90 -18.50 12.43 13.89
CA ASP A 90 -19.33 13.14 14.86
C ASP A 90 -18.48 14.17 15.64
N LYS A 91 -18.44 15.40 15.15
CA LYS A 91 -17.66 16.50 15.75
C LYS A 91 -18.13 16.85 17.16
N LYS A 92 -19.43 16.63 17.48
CA LYS A 92 -19.98 16.96 18.80
C LYS A 92 -19.48 15.98 19.85
N LYS A 93 -19.41 14.70 19.50
CA LYS A 93 -18.90 13.65 20.38
C LYS A 93 -17.39 13.43 20.25
N ASN A 94 -16.76 14.10 19.30
CA ASN A 94 -15.34 13.90 18.93
C ASN A 94 -15.03 12.43 18.61
N THR A 95 -15.94 11.73 17.91
CA THR A 95 -15.82 10.33 17.55
C THR A 95 -15.92 10.11 16.05
N ILE A 96 -15.44 8.97 15.56
CA ILE A 96 -15.66 8.50 14.21
C ILE A 96 -16.41 7.16 14.24
N GLU A 97 -17.54 7.10 13.54
CA GLU A 97 -18.21 5.85 13.28
C GLU A 97 -17.61 5.19 12.05
N LYS A 98 -17.34 3.90 12.15
CA LYS A 98 -16.75 3.07 11.10
C LYS A 98 -17.71 1.94 10.79
N LEU A 99 -18.50 2.10 9.72
CA LEU A 99 -19.58 1.21 9.37
C LEU A 99 -19.38 0.60 7.99
N ALA A 100 -19.89 -0.60 7.80
CA ALA A 100 -19.98 -1.24 6.51
C ALA A 100 -21.44 -1.56 6.17
N VAL A 101 -21.93 -1.11 5.01
CA VAL A 101 -23.12 -1.68 4.41
C VAL A 101 -22.69 -2.93 3.64
N ALA A 102 -22.41 -3.98 4.41
CA ALA A 102 -21.93 -5.28 3.97
C ALA A 102 -22.47 -6.36 4.91
N ARG A 103 -22.47 -7.62 4.47
CA ARG A 103 -23.05 -8.74 5.26
C ARG A 103 -22.27 -9.08 6.53
N TYR A 104 -21.02 -8.65 6.62
CA TYR A 104 -20.07 -9.02 7.68
C TYR A 104 -19.35 -7.80 8.18
N ASN A 105 -18.86 -7.85 9.40
CA ASN A 105 -17.84 -6.91 9.88
C ASN A 105 -16.61 -7.02 8.99
N VAL A 106 -15.95 -5.90 8.74
CA VAL A 106 -14.70 -5.86 7.98
C VAL A 106 -13.56 -5.64 8.96
N GLY A 107 -12.84 -6.73 9.24
CA GLY A 107 -11.87 -6.76 10.32
C GLY A 107 -12.51 -6.51 11.70
N LYS A 108 -11.74 -5.90 12.60
CA LYS A 108 -12.19 -5.56 13.96
C LYS A 108 -12.79 -4.15 14.04
N SER A 109 -12.39 -3.26 13.12
CA SER A 109 -12.66 -1.83 13.24
C SER A 109 -13.92 -1.35 12.53
N ILE A 110 -14.38 -2.04 11.48
CA ILE A 110 -15.55 -1.62 10.69
C ILE A 110 -16.71 -2.58 10.93
N VAL A 111 -17.74 -2.07 11.57
CA VAL A 111 -18.90 -2.87 11.99
C VAL A 111 -19.94 -2.94 10.89
N SER A 112 -20.49 -4.14 10.63
CA SER A 112 -21.61 -4.28 9.72
C SER A 112 -22.84 -3.55 10.24
N ALA A 113 -23.38 -2.66 9.42
CA ALA A 113 -24.61 -1.90 9.69
C ALA A 113 -25.77 -2.37 8.81
N TRP A 114 -25.66 -3.54 8.17
CA TRP A 114 -26.67 -4.05 7.24
C TRP A 114 -27.06 -5.50 7.55
N ASP A 115 -28.31 -5.69 7.87
CA ASP A 115 -28.96 -7.00 7.97
C ASP A 115 -29.77 -7.23 6.69
N LYS A 116 -29.22 -8.03 5.76
CA LYS A 116 -29.83 -8.31 4.47
C LYS A 116 -31.19 -9.02 4.59
N GLU A 117 -31.40 -9.78 5.64
CA GLU A 117 -32.69 -10.52 5.85
C GLU A 117 -33.80 -9.57 6.25
N LYS A 118 -33.47 -8.46 6.94
CA LYS A 118 -34.43 -7.42 7.28
C LYS A 118 -34.63 -6.39 6.19
N GLU A 119 -33.56 -5.99 5.53
CA GLU A 119 -33.58 -5.04 4.43
C GLU A 119 -32.75 -5.56 3.26
N PRO A 120 -33.36 -6.19 2.26
CA PRO A 120 -32.63 -6.76 1.12
C PRO A 120 -31.94 -5.71 0.23
N ASN A 121 -32.44 -4.47 0.25
CA ASN A 121 -31.93 -3.39 -0.57
C ASN A 121 -30.75 -2.67 0.11
N GLN A 122 -29.54 -2.94 -0.35
CA GLN A 122 -28.32 -2.35 0.18
C GLN A 122 -28.28 -0.82 0.05
N TRP A 123 -28.79 -0.28 -1.06
CA TRP A 123 -28.88 1.17 -1.26
C TRP A 123 -29.82 1.83 -0.26
N LYS A 124 -30.97 1.21 0.00
CA LYS A 124 -31.92 1.74 0.99
C LYS A 124 -31.26 1.82 2.37
N ARG A 125 -30.51 0.78 2.79
CA ARG A 125 -29.79 0.83 4.07
C ARG A 125 -28.74 1.94 4.12
N LEU A 126 -27.98 2.14 3.02
CA LEU A 126 -27.03 3.24 2.94
C LEU A 126 -27.72 4.61 3.10
N ILE A 127 -28.85 4.79 2.42
CA ILE A 127 -29.61 6.05 2.51
C ILE A 127 -30.15 6.27 3.94
N GLU A 128 -30.65 5.24 4.61
CA GLU A 128 -31.05 5.32 6.02
C GLU A 128 -29.88 5.81 6.90
N LEU A 129 -28.67 5.27 6.73
CA LEU A 129 -27.49 5.72 7.47
C LEU A 129 -27.16 7.21 7.22
N ILE A 130 -27.33 7.68 5.99
CA ILE A 130 -27.14 9.10 5.62
C ILE A 130 -28.21 9.98 6.28
N GLU A 131 -29.49 9.55 6.22
CA GLU A 131 -30.60 10.29 6.82
C GLU A 131 -30.48 10.37 8.35
N GLU A 132 -30.14 9.27 9.02
CA GLU A 132 -29.94 9.19 10.47
C GLU A 132 -28.88 10.18 10.98
N ARG A 133 -27.81 10.38 10.20
CA ARG A 133 -26.66 11.22 10.59
C ARG A 133 -26.72 12.62 10.01
N ASN A 134 -27.45 12.80 8.93
CA ASN A 134 -27.66 14.07 8.22
C ASN A 134 -26.35 14.89 8.08
N PRO A 135 -25.28 14.36 7.43
CA PRO A 135 -24.01 15.07 7.29
C PRO A 135 -24.19 16.37 6.47
N ASN A 136 -23.28 17.34 6.66
CA ASN A 136 -23.26 18.54 5.83
C ASN A 136 -22.50 18.29 4.52
N THR A 137 -21.50 17.40 4.54
CA THR A 137 -20.67 17.03 3.40
C THR A 137 -20.57 15.51 3.27
N ILE A 138 -20.68 15.01 2.04
CA ILE A 138 -20.55 13.58 1.70
C ILE A 138 -19.44 13.45 0.66
N GLY A 139 -18.32 12.88 1.06
CA GLY A 139 -17.19 12.60 0.19
C GLY A 139 -17.34 11.26 -0.52
N LEU A 140 -17.10 11.25 -1.83
CA LEU A 140 -17.00 10.05 -2.67
C LEU A 140 -15.65 10.05 -3.40
N ASN A 141 -15.11 8.88 -3.67
CA ASN A 141 -13.84 8.73 -4.36
C ASN A 141 -13.98 8.90 -5.88
N PHE A 142 -14.09 10.13 -6.31
CA PHE A 142 -13.90 10.52 -7.70
C PHE A 142 -12.91 11.70 -7.77
N SER A 143 -12.04 11.68 -8.77
CA SER A 143 -10.98 12.68 -8.93
C SER A 143 -10.70 12.92 -10.42
N LYS A 144 -10.34 14.16 -10.74
CA LYS A 144 -9.84 14.53 -12.06
C LYS A 144 -8.31 14.41 -12.14
N ASP A 145 -7.62 14.62 -11.02
CA ASP A 145 -6.19 14.88 -11.01
C ASP A 145 -5.39 13.71 -10.39
N HIS A 146 -6.04 12.84 -9.59
CA HIS A 146 -5.39 11.74 -8.89
C HIS A 146 -6.11 10.40 -9.13
N ASN A 147 -5.59 9.59 -10.04
CA ASN A 147 -6.18 8.29 -10.42
C ASN A 147 -6.45 7.37 -9.22
N ILE A 148 -5.56 7.39 -8.20
CA ILE A 148 -5.73 6.56 -7.00
C ILE A 148 -6.96 6.98 -6.16
N ALA A 149 -7.41 8.22 -6.29
CA ALA A 149 -8.58 8.76 -5.62
C ALA A 149 -9.86 8.73 -6.49
N ASP A 150 -9.80 8.12 -7.68
CA ASP A 150 -10.89 8.01 -8.66
C ASP A 150 -11.38 6.54 -8.76
N GLY A 151 -11.57 5.90 -7.62
CA GLY A 151 -11.89 4.47 -7.54
C GLY A 151 -13.38 4.13 -7.59
N LEU A 152 -14.29 5.11 -7.54
CA LEU A 152 -15.72 4.87 -7.62
C LEU A 152 -16.16 4.64 -9.06
N ASP A 153 -16.63 3.42 -9.37
CA ASP A 153 -17.09 3.13 -10.71
C ASP A 153 -18.39 3.92 -11.08
N LYS A 154 -18.53 4.16 -12.39
CA LYS A 154 -19.64 4.95 -12.93
C LYS A 154 -21.02 4.37 -12.59
N THR A 155 -21.14 3.05 -12.59
CA THR A 155 -22.43 2.39 -12.30
C THR A 155 -22.83 2.59 -10.84
N ASP A 156 -21.91 2.39 -9.90
CA ASP A 156 -22.19 2.58 -8.47
C ASP A 156 -22.42 4.07 -8.14
N TYR A 157 -21.73 4.98 -8.83
CA TYR A 157 -22.01 6.40 -8.70
C TYR A 157 -23.45 6.74 -9.15
N ASP A 158 -23.86 6.25 -10.32
CA ASP A 158 -25.20 6.53 -10.86
C ASP A 158 -26.30 5.91 -9.98
N GLU A 159 -26.13 4.67 -9.54
CA GLU A 159 -27.06 4.00 -8.65
C GLU A 159 -27.16 4.73 -7.31
N PHE A 160 -26.02 5.14 -6.72
CA PHE A 160 -26.01 5.93 -5.49
C PHE A 160 -26.77 7.24 -5.67
N MET A 161 -26.44 8.02 -6.72
CA MET A 161 -27.09 9.30 -6.98
C MET A 161 -28.57 9.17 -7.33
N ALA A 162 -28.99 8.06 -7.95
CA ALA A 162 -30.41 7.78 -8.21
C ALA A 162 -31.20 7.55 -6.93
N ASN A 163 -30.60 6.84 -5.95
CA ASN A 163 -31.23 6.55 -4.66
C ASN A 163 -31.14 7.69 -3.64
N LEU A 164 -30.17 8.60 -3.80
CA LEU A 164 -29.93 9.68 -2.84
C LEU A 164 -31.03 10.75 -2.90
N PRO A 165 -31.67 11.08 -1.76
CA PRO A 165 -32.68 12.13 -1.68
C PRO A 165 -32.15 13.49 -2.15
N LYS A 166 -33.01 14.27 -2.81
CA LYS A 166 -32.62 15.57 -3.41
C LYS A 166 -31.88 16.49 -2.44
N LYS A 167 -32.32 16.53 -1.16
CA LYS A 167 -31.71 17.38 -0.12
C LYS A 167 -30.25 17.06 0.18
N HIS A 168 -29.77 15.84 -0.14
CA HIS A 168 -28.38 15.43 0.08
C HIS A 168 -27.52 15.50 -1.18
N LYS A 169 -28.12 15.60 -2.38
CA LYS A 169 -27.35 15.60 -3.64
C LYS A 169 -26.35 16.76 -3.74
N SER A 170 -26.72 17.93 -3.24
CA SER A 170 -25.84 19.11 -3.22
C SER A 170 -24.72 19.04 -2.18
N LYS A 171 -24.74 18.04 -1.29
CA LYS A 171 -23.71 17.80 -0.26
C LYS A 171 -22.62 16.84 -0.74
N VAL A 172 -22.82 16.18 -1.88
CA VAL A 172 -21.85 15.26 -2.47
C VAL A 172 -20.70 16.05 -3.10
N MET A 173 -19.50 15.66 -2.75
CA MET A 173 -18.26 16.25 -3.25
C MET A 173 -17.17 15.19 -3.43
N SER A 174 -16.12 15.54 -4.17
CA SER A 174 -14.94 14.70 -4.29
C SER A 174 -14.24 14.56 -2.94
N ALA A 175 -13.87 13.33 -2.58
CA ALA A 175 -13.02 13.02 -1.44
C ALA A 175 -11.54 12.97 -1.78
N GLU A 176 -11.14 13.50 -2.96
CA GLU A 176 -9.76 13.43 -3.47
C GLU A 176 -8.71 13.73 -2.41
N GLN A 177 -8.80 14.89 -1.74
CA GLN A 177 -7.82 15.30 -0.74
C GLN A 177 -7.80 14.39 0.49
N LEU A 178 -8.93 13.81 0.86
CA LEU A 178 -9.03 12.84 1.95
C LEU A 178 -8.42 11.48 1.54
N ALA A 179 -8.73 11.03 0.33
CA ALA A 179 -8.21 9.79 -0.24
C ALA A 179 -6.68 9.85 -0.44
N VAL A 180 -6.18 10.94 -1.03
CA VAL A 180 -4.74 11.19 -1.17
C VAL A 180 -4.07 11.26 0.20
N GLY A 181 -4.62 12.04 1.13
CA GLY A 181 -4.08 12.13 2.49
C GLY A 181 -4.03 10.78 3.21
N TRP A 182 -5.05 9.93 3.00
CA TRP A 182 -5.03 8.56 3.53
C TRP A 182 -3.88 7.73 2.96
N ILE A 183 -3.58 7.83 1.68
CA ILE A 183 -2.52 7.04 1.02
C ILE A 183 -1.13 7.58 1.34
N GLU A 184 -0.92 8.91 1.32
CA GLU A 184 0.42 9.51 1.45
C GLU A 184 0.91 9.63 2.89
N THR A 185 0.01 9.82 3.86
CA THR A 185 0.42 10.08 5.25
C THR A 185 0.85 8.79 5.93
N ARG A 186 1.99 8.83 6.60
CA ARG A 186 2.52 7.75 7.45
C ARG A 186 2.29 8.06 8.91
N THR A 187 1.90 7.03 9.68
CA THR A 187 1.82 7.11 11.13
C THR A 187 3.21 6.89 11.75
N GLU A 188 3.39 7.28 13.01
CA GLU A 188 4.65 7.00 13.72
C GLU A 188 4.97 5.50 13.75
N ARG A 189 3.94 4.67 13.88
CA ARG A 189 4.08 3.21 13.86
C ARG A 189 4.59 2.69 12.52
N GLU A 190 4.08 3.21 11.41
CA GLU A 190 4.57 2.88 10.07
C GLU A 190 6.02 3.32 9.87
N MET A 191 6.40 4.50 10.39
CA MET A 191 7.78 5.01 10.29
C MET A 191 8.80 4.13 11.02
N LEU A 192 8.42 3.46 12.10
CA LEU A 192 9.30 2.49 12.76
C LEU A 192 9.61 1.27 11.87
N ILE A 193 8.65 0.88 11.02
CA ILE A 193 8.81 -0.26 10.09
C ILE A 193 9.70 0.15 8.90
N TYR A 194 9.65 1.40 8.47
CA TYR A 194 10.43 1.87 7.32
C TYR A 194 11.93 1.65 7.49
N ASN A 195 12.49 1.75 8.67
CA ASN A 195 13.91 1.48 8.90
C ASN A 195 14.28 0.05 8.47
N GLN A 196 13.44 -0.94 8.82
CA GLN A 196 13.66 -2.32 8.40
C GLN A 196 13.46 -2.48 6.88
N LEU A 197 12.40 -1.87 6.35
CA LEU A 197 12.05 -1.96 4.94
C LEU A 197 13.17 -1.40 4.05
N VAL A 198 13.67 -0.22 4.39
CA VAL A 198 14.79 0.43 3.68
C VAL A 198 16.07 -0.42 3.77
N THR A 199 16.37 -1.00 4.94
CA THR A 199 17.55 -1.87 5.07
C THR A 199 17.44 -3.11 4.19
N ILE A 200 16.27 -3.78 4.14
CA ILE A 200 16.06 -4.93 3.24
C ILE A 200 16.27 -4.52 1.78
N THR A 201 15.73 -3.36 1.37
CA THR A 201 15.90 -2.84 0.01
C THR A 201 17.37 -2.62 -0.32
N HIS A 202 18.12 -1.96 0.57
CA HIS A 202 19.57 -1.73 0.39
C HIS A 202 20.36 -3.03 0.36
N ASP A 203 20.03 -4.02 1.19
CA ASP A 203 20.71 -5.32 1.19
C ASP A 203 20.53 -6.05 -0.16
N ILE A 204 19.35 -5.97 -0.75
CA ILE A 204 19.08 -6.53 -2.08
C ILE A 204 19.89 -5.80 -3.14
N ILE A 205 19.92 -4.46 -3.12
CA ILE A 205 20.73 -3.65 -4.06
C ILE A 205 22.21 -3.97 -3.92
N ALA A 206 22.73 -4.03 -2.68
CA ALA A 206 24.14 -4.33 -2.42
C ALA A 206 24.53 -5.72 -2.92
N GLU A 207 23.67 -6.72 -2.77
CA GLU A 207 23.92 -8.07 -3.30
C GLU A 207 23.83 -8.08 -4.84
N ALA A 208 22.83 -7.39 -5.42
CA ALA A 208 22.65 -7.27 -6.86
C ALA A 208 23.89 -6.65 -7.55
N PHE A 209 24.50 -5.64 -6.93
CA PHE A 209 25.67 -4.92 -7.45
C PHE A 209 27.01 -5.48 -6.95
N SER A 210 27.03 -6.76 -6.59
CA SER A 210 28.25 -7.46 -6.15
C SER A 210 28.71 -8.50 -7.15
N GLU A 211 29.93 -9.01 -6.95
CA GLU A 211 30.50 -10.13 -7.71
C GLU A 211 29.73 -11.46 -7.55
N LYS A 212 28.78 -11.54 -6.63
CA LYS A 212 27.88 -12.70 -6.50
C LYS A 212 26.89 -12.76 -7.66
N VAL A 213 26.54 -11.61 -8.23
CA VAL A 213 25.51 -11.48 -9.28
C VAL A 213 26.14 -11.00 -10.59
N ILE A 214 27.05 -10.05 -10.55
CA ILE A 214 27.65 -9.44 -11.73
C ILE A 214 29.02 -10.05 -12.02
N THR A 215 29.16 -10.68 -13.18
CA THR A 215 30.43 -11.01 -13.81
C THR A 215 30.67 -10.03 -14.94
N PRO A 216 31.60 -9.04 -14.79
CA PRO A 216 31.85 -8.02 -15.82
C PRO A 216 32.23 -8.65 -17.16
N GLY A 217 31.68 -8.14 -18.26
CA GLY A 217 31.86 -8.67 -19.62
C GLY A 217 30.94 -9.86 -19.95
N VAL A 218 30.12 -10.34 -18.99
CA VAL A 218 29.21 -11.48 -19.18
C VAL A 218 27.77 -11.10 -18.79
N THR A 219 27.58 -10.65 -17.55
CA THR A 219 26.24 -10.33 -17.01
C THR A 219 25.66 -9.10 -17.69
N THR A 220 24.36 -9.19 -18.02
CA THR A 220 23.61 -8.08 -18.63
C THR A 220 22.75 -7.35 -17.60
N THR A 221 22.32 -6.13 -17.92
CA THR A 221 21.39 -5.34 -17.10
C THR A 221 20.09 -6.10 -16.84
N THR A 222 19.51 -6.71 -17.87
CA THR A 222 18.27 -7.49 -17.77
C THR A 222 18.40 -8.71 -16.85
N GLU A 223 19.58 -9.38 -16.84
CA GLU A 223 19.81 -10.49 -15.89
C GLU A 223 19.83 -10.00 -14.45
N VAL A 224 20.37 -8.82 -14.17
CA VAL A 224 20.35 -8.21 -12.82
C VAL A 224 18.92 -7.83 -12.42
N GLU A 225 18.11 -7.25 -13.30
CA GLU A 225 16.70 -6.92 -13.06
C GLU A 225 15.89 -8.16 -12.66
N TRP A 226 16.02 -9.24 -13.41
CA TRP A 226 15.34 -10.49 -13.10
C TRP A 226 15.87 -11.15 -11.82
N TRP A 227 17.16 -11.04 -11.55
CA TRP A 227 17.73 -11.51 -10.30
C TRP A 227 17.13 -10.76 -9.10
N MET A 228 17.01 -9.42 -9.19
CA MET A 228 16.39 -8.61 -8.14
C MET A 228 14.94 -9.02 -7.89
N ARG A 229 14.15 -9.21 -8.95
CA ARG A 229 12.76 -9.71 -8.81
C ARG A 229 12.70 -11.09 -8.17
N GLN A 230 13.56 -12.01 -8.60
CA GLN A 230 13.61 -13.35 -8.02
C GLN A 230 13.98 -13.28 -6.54
N LYS A 231 14.96 -12.46 -6.18
CA LYS A 231 15.39 -12.26 -4.78
C LYS A 231 14.25 -11.77 -3.89
N VAL A 232 13.45 -10.82 -4.35
CA VAL A 232 12.25 -10.33 -3.65
C VAL A 232 11.28 -11.48 -3.41
N THR A 233 11.01 -12.29 -4.42
CA THR A 233 10.12 -13.47 -4.33
C THR A 233 10.68 -14.51 -3.35
N ASP A 234 11.98 -14.82 -3.41
CA ASP A 234 12.63 -15.81 -2.54
C ASP A 234 12.59 -15.38 -1.06
N LEU A 235 12.60 -14.08 -0.81
CA LEU A 235 12.41 -13.50 0.52
C LEU A 235 10.92 -13.49 0.96
N GLY A 236 10.00 -13.90 0.09
CA GLY A 236 8.55 -13.85 0.34
C GLY A 236 8.01 -12.42 0.43
N LEU A 237 8.62 -11.48 -0.29
CA LEU A 237 8.19 -10.09 -0.44
C LEU A 237 7.51 -9.89 -1.80
N GLU A 238 6.94 -8.71 -2.02
CA GLU A 238 6.31 -8.35 -3.27
C GLU A 238 7.10 -7.23 -3.96
N THR A 239 7.17 -7.30 -5.29
CA THR A 239 7.68 -6.22 -6.14
C THR A 239 6.49 -5.41 -6.63
N TRP A 240 6.49 -4.10 -6.47
CA TRP A 240 5.37 -3.27 -6.93
C TRP A 240 5.58 -2.64 -8.30
N PHE A 241 6.82 -2.64 -8.80
CA PHE A 241 7.16 -2.36 -10.19
C PHE A 241 8.35 -3.20 -10.64
N HIS A 242 8.54 -3.33 -11.96
CA HIS A 242 9.69 -4.06 -12.50
C HIS A 242 10.97 -3.21 -12.34
N PRO A 243 12.03 -3.74 -11.71
CA PRO A 243 13.28 -2.99 -11.56
C PRO A 243 13.86 -2.57 -12.90
N THR A 244 14.56 -1.45 -12.94
CA THR A 244 15.41 -1.08 -14.08
C THR A 244 16.85 -0.91 -13.67
N ILE A 245 17.77 -1.33 -14.55
CA ILE A 245 19.21 -1.17 -14.37
C ILE A 245 19.76 -0.35 -15.53
N ASP A 246 20.27 0.84 -15.21
CA ASP A 246 20.89 1.72 -16.17
C ASP A 246 22.40 1.69 -16.05
N VAL A 247 23.09 1.78 -17.19
CA VAL A 247 24.56 1.87 -17.29
C VAL A 247 24.96 3.26 -17.74
N GLN A 248 25.86 3.89 -16.99
CA GLN A 248 26.53 5.12 -17.42
C GLN A 248 27.98 4.82 -17.81
N ARG A 249 28.36 5.18 -19.05
CA ARG A 249 29.71 5.05 -19.60
C ARG A 249 30.17 6.40 -20.11
N THR A 250 31.48 6.61 -20.16
CA THR A 250 32.11 7.77 -20.81
C THR A 250 32.09 7.65 -22.34
N ASN A 251 30.95 7.22 -22.90
CA ASN A 251 30.75 7.05 -24.33
C ASN A 251 29.56 7.95 -24.76
N ASP A 252 29.81 8.82 -25.74
CA ASP A 252 28.84 9.81 -26.23
C ASP A 252 27.53 9.16 -26.74
N GLU A 253 27.59 7.94 -27.26
CA GLU A 253 26.40 7.21 -27.71
C GLU A 253 25.43 6.82 -26.57
N LEU A 254 25.94 6.60 -25.36
CA LEU A 254 25.14 6.23 -24.20
C LEU A 254 24.64 7.43 -23.41
N VAL A 255 25.28 8.59 -23.51
CA VAL A 255 24.83 9.81 -22.83
C VAL A 255 23.51 10.32 -23.38
N SER A 256 23.20 10.08 -24.65
CA SER A 256 21.98 10.56 -25.30
C SER A 256 20.70 9.94 -24.74
N HIS A 257 20.75 8.73 -24.19
CA HIS A 257 19.57 8.08 -23.60
C HIS A 257 19.12 8.71 -22.26
N LEU A 258 20.01 9.42 -21.56
CA LEU A 258 19.66 10.13 -20.33
C LEU A 258 18.60 11.23 -20.55
N TYR A 259 18.44 11.66 -21.80
CA TYR A 259 17.46 12.68 -22.18
C TYR A 259 16.12 12.11 -22.69
N SER A 260 16.01 10.78 -22.83
CA SER A 260 14.78 10.14 -23.34
C SER A 260 14.57 8.77 -22.71
N PHE A 261 13.49 8.63 -21.93
CA PHE A 261 13.08 7.34 -21.37
C PHE A 261 12.78 6.29 -22.45
N SER A 262 12.33 6.70 -23.63
CA SER A 262 11.98 5.81 -24.74
C SER A 262 13.18 5.32 -25.55
N GLY A 263 14.35 5.90 -25.34
CA GLY A 263 15.58 5.56 -26.08
C GLY A 263 16.60 4.76 -25.29
N ARG A 264 16.23 4.21 -24.12
CA ARG A 264 17.17 3.41 -23.32
C ARG A 264 17.54 2.14 -24.06
N PRO A 265 18.87 1.83 -24.16
CA PRO A 265 19.28 0.53 -24.68
C PRO A 265 18.85 -0.57 -23.71
N ASP A 266 18.08 -1.53 -24.21
CA ASP A 266 17.73 -2.72 -23.45
C ASP A 266 18.93 -3.68 -23.43
N ASN A 267 19.10 -4.40 -22.30
CA ASN A 267 19.99 -5.56 -22.20
C ASN A 267 21.46 -5.30 -22.53
N LEU A 268 22.07 -4.31 -21.86
CA LEU A 268 23.51 -4.02 -22.00
C LEU A 268 24.36 -5.01 -21.19
N THR A 269 25.45 -5.51 -21.78
CA THR A 269 26.48 -6.22 -21.03
C THR A 269 27.26 -5.23 -20.16
N ILE A 270 27.30 -5.50 -18.87
CA ILE A 270 28.02 -4.69 -17.87
C ILE A 270 29.52 -4.96 -18.00
N ILE A 271 30.33 -3.91 -18.15
CA ILE A 271 31.77 -4.02 -18.29
C ILE A 271 32.52 -3.27 -17.18
N PRO A 272 33.83 -3.57 -16.95
CA PRO A 272 34.63 -2.84 -15.98
C PRO A 272 34.64 -1.33 -16.27
N GLY A 273 34.36 -0.52 -15.22
CA GLY A 273 34.33 0.95 -15.32
C GLY A 273 32.91 1.52 -15.53
N ASP A 274 31.89 0.69 -15.75
CA ASP A 274 30.52 1.16 -15.78
C ASP A 274 30.08 1.69 -14.41
N LEU A 275 29.33 2.79 -14.42
CA LEU A 275 28.54 3.22 -13.27
C LEU A 275 27.12 2.66 -13.44
N LEU A 276 26.65 1.92 -12.44
CA LEU A 276 25.31 1.34 -12.44
C LEU A 276 24.36 2.18 -11.59
N HIS A 277 23.15 2.35 -12.08
CA HIS A 277 22.03 2.92 -11.38
C HIS A 277 20.86 1.94 -11.43
N CYS A 278 20.07 1.83 -10.35
CA CYS A 278 18.82 1.07 -10.35
C CYS A 278 17.66 1.94 -9.86
N ASP A 279 16.52 1.70 -10.46
CA ASP A 279 15.21 2.08 -9.93
C ASP A 279 14.58 0.79 -9.39
N PHE A 280 14.41 0.71 -8.06
CA PHE A 280 14.02 -0.53 -7.40
C PHE A 280 13.30 -0.29 -6.07
N GLY A 281 12.15 -0.92 -5.92
CA GLY A 281 11.38 -0.90 -4.68
C GLY A 281 10.71 -2.23 -4.36
N ILE A 282 10.41 -2.42 -3.08
CA ILE A 282 9.72 -3.60 -2.55
C ILE A 282 8.47 -3.20 -1.78
N THR A 283 7.53 -4.13 -1.69
CA THR A 283 6.36 -4.02 -0.82
C THR A 283 6.48 -5.00 0.34
N TYR A 284 6.36 -4.47 1.56
CA TYR A 284 6.30 -5.26 2.79
C TYR A 284 5.33 -4.61 3.77
N LEU A 285 4.43 -5.40 4.37
CA LEU A 285 3.40 -4.93 5.29
C LEU A 285 2.52 -3.80 4.69
N ARG A 286 2.27 -3.83 3.38
CA ARG A 286 1.56 -2.81 2.58
C ARG A 286 2.27 -1.45 2.53
N LEU A 287 3.55 -1.41 2.86
CA LEU A 287 4.41 -0.24 2.71
C LEU A 287 5.40 -0.48 1.57
N ASN A 288 5.67 0.55 0.81
CA ASN A 288 6.56 0.50 -0.35
C ASN A 288 7.84 1.27 -0.09
N THR A 289 8.96 0.78 -0.65
CA THR A 289 10.17 1.58 -0.87
C THR A 289 10.27 1.97 -2.33
N ASP A 290 11.08 3.01 -2.59
CA ASP A 290 11.40 3.52 -3.91
C ASP A 290 12.78 4.16 -3.84
#